data_d37022037e7ca82c65630f390350bb20
#
_entry.id   d37022037e7ca82c65630f390350bb20
#
_cell.length_a   1.000
_cell.length_b   1.000
_cell.length_c   1.000
_cell.angle_alpha   90.00
_cell.angle_beta   90.00
_cell.angle_gamma   90.00
#
_symmetry.space_group_name_H-M   'P 1'
#
loop_
_entity.id
_entity.type
_entity.pdbx_description
1 polymer ?
#
loop_
_entity_poly.entity_id
_entity_poly.type
_entity_poly.pdbx_seq_one_letter_code
_entity_poly.pdbx_strand_id
1 'polypeptide(L)'
;CYTNDSSAFLLDMTSLFTGNSERLAPISSGGGMVEITAVFNSAGSILDGIKAFDDNVTVKSYLSYSVSAKMMGMFIVKKNEPLTVKATRTLLLLPEEKMHPRVSDTRIGVFVTNTKQHISTDEDRIQIYTLANRWRVEPKDVEAYKRGELVEPVKPIVFYVDDAFPAMWKEPVRK
;
A
#
# COMPACT_ATOMS: atom_id res chain seq x y z
N CYS A 1 -1.24 11.72 -24.40
CA CYS A 1 -0.98 13.13 -24.71
C CYS A 1 0.21 13.65 -23.92
N TYR A 2 0.90 14.66 -24.46
CA TYR A 2 1.93 15.41 -23.73
C TYR A 2 1.30 16.64 -23.08
N THR A 3 1.93 17.18 -22.05
CA THR A 3 1.64 18.52 -21.55
C THR A 3 1.99 19.58 -22.60
N ASN A 4 1.45 20.79 -22.47
CA ASN A 4 1.69 21.87 -23.46
C ASN A 4 3.17 22.22 -23.64
N ASP A 5 3.98 22.04 -22.61
CA ASP A 5 5.43 22.24 -22.62
C ASP A 5 6.23 20.98 -22.98
N SER A 6 5.54 19.87 -23.29
CA SER A 6 6.13 18.56 -23.61
C SER A 6 7.03 17.96 -22.52
N SER A 7 6.96 18.49 -21.31
CA SER A 7 7.79 18.03 -20.18
C SER A 7 7.23 16.79 -19.49
N ALA A 8 5.94 16.49 -19.66
CA ALA A 8 5.27 15.39 -19.00
C ALA A 8 4.22 14.73 -19.90
N PHE A 9 3.81 13.53 -19.49
CA PHE A 9 2.70 12.81 -20.12
C PHE A 9 1.42 13.00 -19.34
N LEU A 10 0.32 13.21 -20.04
CA LEU A 10 -1.01 13.16 -19.48
C LEU A 10 -1.59 11.76 -19.65
N LEU A 11 -1.89 11.08 -18.54
CA LEU A 11 -2.44 9.73 -18.51
C LEU A 11 -3.83 9.75 -17.88
N ASP A 12 -4.78 9.07 -18.53
CA ASP A 12 -6.07 8.75 -17.91
C ASP A 12 -5.92 7.49 -17.05
N MET A 13 -5.99 7.66 -15.74
CA MET A 13 -5.89 6.58 -14.76
C MET A 13 -7.24 6.21 -14.13
N THR A 14 -8.34 6.71 -14.66
CA THR A 14 -9.68 6.48 -14.10
C THR A 14 -9.96 5.00 -13.90
N SER A 15 -9.69 4.17 -14.92
CA SER A 15 -9.89 2.73 -14.87
C SER A 15 -9.08 2.01 -13.79
N LEU A 16 -7.90 2.55 -13.43
CA LEU A 16 -7.08 2.00 -12.34
C LEU A 16 -7.78 2.18 -10.98
N PHE A 17 -8.48 3.28 -10.79
CA PHE A 17 -9.12 3.62 -9.51
C PHE A 17 -10.59 3.20 -9.42
N THR A 18 -11.26 3.03 -10.55
CA THR A 18 -12.65 2.52 -10.62
C THR A 18 -12.73 1.04 -11.03
N GLY A 19 -11.59 0.42 -11.32
CA GLY A 19 -11.49 -0.98 -11.73
C GLY A 19 -11.17 -1.94 -10.57
N ASN A 20 -11.22 -3.24 -10.89
CA ASN A 20 -10.92 -4.34 -9.95
C ASN A 20 -9.60 -5.03 -10.35
N SER A 21 -8.51 -4.28 -10.37
CA SER A 21 -7.18 -4.86 -10.57
C SER A 21 -6.81 -5.77 -9.40
N GLU A 22 -6.32 -6.98 -9.67
CA GLU A 22 -5.94 -7.98 -8.65
C GLU A 22 -5.11 -7.41 -7.49
N ARG A 23 -4.18 -6.52 -7.81
CA ARG A 23 -3.27 -5.92 -6.81
C ARG A 23 -3.89 -4.78 -6.00
N LEU A 24 -4.99 -4.23 -6.48
CA LEU A 24 -5.66 -3.06 -5.88
C LEU A 24 -7.09 -3.37 -5.44
N ALA A 25 -7.57 -4.60 -5.67
CA ALA A 25 -8.89 -5.03 -5.26
C ALA A 25 -9.02 -5.00 -3.74
N PRO A 26 -10.04 -4.31 -3.20
CA PRO A 26 -10.27 -4.27 -1.75
C PRO A 26 -10.85 -5.58 -1.22
N ILE A 27 -11.41 -6.41 -2.11
CA ILE A 27 -11.98 -7.70 -1.77
C ILE A 27 -11.35 -8.75 -2.67
N SER A 28 -10.77 -9.77 -2.06
CA SER A 28 -10.32 -10.97 -2.74
C SER A 28 -11.31 -12.10 -2.50
N SER A 29 -11.63 -12.85 -3.55
CA SER A 29 -12.34 -14.13 -3.39
C SER A 29 -11.41 -15.09 -2.64
N GLY A 30 -11.94 -15.75 -1.63
CA GLY A 30 -11.17 -16.67 -0.80
C GLY A 30 -11.99 -17.85 -0.37
N GLY A 31 -11.34 -18.99 -0.15
CA GLY A 31 -11.93 -20.23 0.31
C GLY A 31 -11.42 -20.59 1.71
N GLY A 32 -12.22 -21.37 2.41
CA GLY A 32 -11.99 -21.88 3.75
C GLY A 32 -13.28 -22.51 4.26
N MET A 33 -13.54 -22.42 5.55
CA MET A 33 -14.83 -22.85 6.10
C MET A 33 -16.00 -22.01 5.52
N VAL A 34 -15.72 -20.75 5.17
CA VAL A 34 -16.62 -19.86 4.43
C VAL A 34 -15.93 -19.46 3.13
N GLU A 35 -16.51 -19.82 2.01
CA GLU A 35 -16.06 -19.42 0.67
C GLU A 35 -16.80 -18.12 0.27
N ILE A 36 -16.04 -17.07 0.00
CA ILE A 36 -16.57 -15.79 -0.44
C ILE A 36 -16.22 -15.59 -1.91
N THR A 37 -17.22 -15.33 -2.73
CA THR A 37 -17.05 -14.93 -4.13
C THR A 37 -17.57 -13.51 -4.31
N ALA A 38 -16.71 -12.61 -4.76
CA ALA A 38 -17.04 -11.22 -5.05
C ALA A 38 -16.95 -10.97 -6.56
N VAL A 39 -18.05 -10.61 -7.18
CA VAL A 39 -18.11 -10.23 -8.59
C VAL A 39 -18.16 -8.71 -8.69
N PHE A 40 -17.19 -8.14 -9.37
CA PHE A 40 -17.08 -6.70 -9.54
C PHE A 40 -18.14 -6.18 -10.54
N ASN A 41 -18.74 -5.04 -10.20
CA ASN A 41 -19.69 -4.33 -11.05
C ASN A 41 -19.12 -2.95 -11.43
N SER A 42 -18.65 -2.82 -12.67
CA SER A 42 -18.05 -1.58 -13.17
C SER A 42 -19.07 -0.44 -13.28
N ALA A 43 -20.31 -0.74 -13.64
CA ALA A 43 -21.35 0.27 -13.84
C ALA A 43 -21.73 1.01 -12.53
N GLY A 44 -21.56 0.34 -11.37
CA GLY A 44 -21.82 0.91 -10.06
C GLY A 44 -20.58 1.50 -9.38
N SER A 45 -19.43 1.54 -10.07
CA SER A 45 -18.16 1.99 -9.50
C SER A 45 -17.80 3.38 -10.01
N ILE A 46 -17.53 4.32 -9.10
CA ILE A 46 -17.30 5.72 -9.41
C ILE A 46 -16.14 6.31 -8.60
N LEU A 47 -15.54 7.38 -9.11
CA LEU A 47 -14.63 8.23 -8.34
C LEU A 47 -15.42 9.10 -7.36
N ASP A 48 -14.95 9.17 -6.12
CA ASP A 48 -15.53 10.01 -5.06
C ASP A 48 -14.75 11.33 -4.89
N GLY A 49 -13.42 11.29 -5.00
CA GLY A 49 -12.60 12.48 -4.88
C GLY A 49 -11.11 12.22 -5.04
N ILE A 50 -10.39 13.30 -5.32
CA ILE A 50 -8.94 13.27 -5.49
C ILE A 50 -8.35 14.39 -4.63
N LYS A 51 -7.27 14.07 -3.92
CA LYS A 51 -6.44 15.05 -3.20
C LYS A 51 -4.99 14.87 -3.64
N ALA A 52 -4.39 15.93 -4.14
CA ALA A 52 -2.99 15.98 -4.52
C ALA A 52 -2.20 16.80 -3.49
N PHE A 53 -1.03 16.30 -3.13
CA PHE A 53 -0.04 16.91 -2.26
C PHE A 53 1.31 16.87 -2.98
N ASP A 54 2.33 17.48 -2.41
CA ASP A 54 3.64 17.60 -3.05
C ASP A 54 4.29 16.25 -3.37
N ASP A 55 4.09 15.24 -2.53
CA ASP A 55 4.72 13.92 -2.63
C ASP A 55 3.73 12.77 -2.81
N ASN A 56 2.41 13.05 -2.81
CA ASN A 56 1.43 12.00 -2.96
C ASN A 56 0.10 12.48 -3.58
N VAL A 57 -0.60 11.54 -4.18
CA VAL A 57 -1.95 11.73 -4.69
C VAL A 57 -2.84 10.66 -4.09
N THR A 58 -3.88 11.08 -3.39
CA THR A 58 -4.88 10.18 -2.78
C THR A 58 -6.17 10.24 -3.57
N VAL A 59 -6.61 9.08 -4.04
CA VAL A 59 -7.85 8.92 -4.81
C VAL A 59 -8.83 8.08 -4.00
N LYS A 60 -10.05 8.60 -3.87
CA LYS A 60 -11.17 7.91 -3.23
C LYS A 60 -12.14 7.44 -4.30
N SER A 61 -12.62 6.22 -4.16
CA SER A 61 -13.60 5.62 -5.08
C SER A 61 -14.61 4.76 -4.32
N TYR A 62 -15.80 4.65 -4.86
CA TYR A 62 -16.76 3.64 -4.48
C TYR A 62 -16.70 2.52 -5.48
N LEU A 63 -16.52 1.30 -5.01
CA LEU A 63 -16.43 0.09 -5.83
C LEU A 63 -17.62 -0.80 -5.50
N SER A 64 -18.36 -1.19 -6.53
CA SER A 64 -19.56 -2.02 -6.39
C SER A 64 -19.25 -3.47 -6.67
N TYR A 65 -19.80 -4.36 -5.85
CA TYR A 65 -19.66 -5.81 -5.97
C TYR A 65 -20.99 -6.51 -5.73
N SER A 66 -21.15 -7.69 -6.33
CA SER A 66 -22.13 -8.69 -5.91
C SER A 66 -21.40 -9.78 -5.16
N VAL A 67 -21.75 -10.00 -3.90
CA VAL A 67 -21.08 -10.95 -3.03
C VAL A 67 -21.95 -12.17 -2.78
N SER A 68 -21.37 -13.33 -2.91
CA SER A 68 -21.97 -14.61 -2.53
C SER A 68 -21.09 -15.29 -1.49
N ALA A 69 -21.72 -15.90 -0.48
CA ALA A 69 -21.04 -16.66 0.53
C ALA A 69 -21.61 -18.07 0.63
N LYS A 70 -20.73 -19.07 0.65
CA LYS A 70 -21.05 -20.47 0.89
C LYS A 70 -20.32 -20.96 2.12
N MET A 71 -20.96 -21.79 2.92
CA MET A 71 -20.34 -22.46 4.04
C MET A 71 -20.09 -23.92 3.68
N MET A 72 -18.88 -24.41 3.95
CA MET A 72 -18.44 -25.79 3.64
C MET A 72 -18.65 -26.20 2.17
N GLY A 73 -18.60 -25.23 1.25
CA GLY A 73 -18.78 -25.46 -0.20
C GLY A 73 -20.20 -25.82 -0.66
N MET A 74 -21.12 -26.13 0.26
CA MET A 74 -22.46 -26.65 -0.06
C MET A 74 -23.59 -25.72 0.37
N PHE A 75 -23.50 -25.08 1.51
CA PHE A 75 -24.58 -24.26 2.04
C PHE A 75 -24.45 -22.82 1.60
N ILE A 76 -25.41 -22.34 0.79
CA ILE A 76 -25.48 -20.92 0.38
C ILE A 76 -25.97 -20.12 1.58
N VAL A 77 -25.10 -19.26 2.14
CA VAL A 77 -25.44 -18.34 3.24
C VAL A 77 -25.97 -17.04 2.68
N LYS A 78 -25.32 -16.53 1.61
CA LYS A 78 -25.71 -15.32 0.88
C LYS A 78 -25.53 -15.53 -0.62
N LYS A 79 -26.40 -14.92 -1.42
CA LYS A 79 -26.34 -15.02 -2.87
C LYS A 79 -26.57 -13.67 -3.53
N ASN A 80 -25.56 -13.22 -4.29
CA ASN A 80 -25.59 -11.99 -5.07
C ASN A 80 -26.03 -10.74 -4.27
N GLU A 81 -25.60 -10.63 -3.01
CA GLU A 81 -25.88 -9.45 -2.20
C GLU A 81 -25.05 -8.27 -2.69
N PRO A 82 -25.66 -7.10 -2.94
CA PRO A 82 -24.93 -5.90 -3.34
C PRO A 82 -24.07 -5.40 -2.20
N LEU A 83 -22.80 -5.08 -2.50
CA LEU A 83 -21.85 -4.51 -1.57
C LEU A 83 -21.13 -3.35 -2.23
N THR A 84 -21.16 -2.18 -1.61
CA THR A 84 -20.35 -1.03 -2.02
C THR A 84 -19.22 -0.81 -1.03
N VAL A 85 -18.01 -0.74 -1.55
CA VAL A 85 -16.78 -0.51 -0.75
C VAL A 85 -16.23 0.86 -1.06
N LYS A 86 -16.02 1.67 -0.04
CA LYS A 86 -15.27 2.92 -0.16
C LYS A 86 -13.78 2.59 -0.07
N ALA A 87 -13.08 2.72 -1.20
CA ALA A 87 -11.65 2.48 -1.32
C ALA A 87 -10.89 3.80 -1.34
N THR A 88 -9.79 3.86 -0.59
CA THR A 88 -8.81 4.96 -0.66
C THR A 88 -7.49 4.38 -1.13
N ARG A 89 -6.96 4.92 -2.23
CA ARG A 89 -5.69 4.49 -2.82
C ARG A 89 -4.77 5.68 -2.94
N THR A 90 -3.55 5.53 -2.49
CA THR A 90 -2.56 6.61 -2.51
C THR A 90 -1.38 6.22 -3.39
N LEU A 91 -1.03 7.10 -4.30
CA LEU A 91 0.21 7.04 -5.07
C LEU A 91 1.24 7.91 -4.34
N LEU A 92 2.37 7.34 -4.00
CA LEU A 92 3.47 8.04 -3.34
C LEU A 92 4.62 8.24 -4.32
N LEU A 93 5.15 9.46 -4.36
CA LEU A 93 6.39 9.73 -5.06
C LEU A 93 7.54 9.07 -4.31
N LEU A 94 8.27 8.21 -4.99
CA LEU A 94 9.44 7.58 -4.40
C LEU A 94 10.58 8.60 -4.29
N PRO A 95 11.38 8.56 -3.21
CA PRO A 95 12.54 9.42 -3.07
C PRO A 95 13.57 9.13 -4.18
N GLU A 96 14.26 10.17 -4.66
CA GLU A 96 15.33 10.04 -5.65
C GLU A 96 16.46 9.17 -5.09
N GLU A 97 16.91 9.47 -3.89
CA GLU A 97 17.86 8.64 -3.15
C GLU A 97 17.13 7.55 -2.38
N LYS A 98 17.28 6.33 -2.84
CA LYS A 98 16.66 5.16 -2.20
C LYS A 98 17.49 4.71 -1.01
N MET A 99 16.82 4.25 0.03
CA MET A 99 17.45 3.59 1.16
C MET A 99 18.18 2.32 0.70
N HIS A 100 19.38 2.06 1.26
CA HIS A 100 20.07 0.80 1.05
C HIS A 100 19.18 -0.38 1.45
N PRO A 101 18.87 -1.30 0.51
CA PRO A 101 18.03 -2.43 0.81
C PRO A 101 18.75 -3.42 1.73
N ARG A 102 18.00 -4.09 2.59
CA ARG A 102 18.49 -5.21 3.37
C ARG A 102 17.67 -6.45 3.00
N VAL A 103 18.34 -7.45 2.45
CA VAL A 103 17.71 -8.74 2.20
C VAL A 103 17.25 -9.34 3.53
N SER A 104 16.03 -9.85 3.55
CA SER A 104 15.48 -10.46 4.77
C SER A 104 16.11 -11.83 5.00
N ASP A 105 16.23 -12.19 6.27
CA ASP A 105 16.67 -13.51 6.70
C ASP A 105 15.54 -14.14 7.52
N THR A 106 15.15 -15.37 7.17
CA THR A 106 14.06 -16.08 7.83
C THR A 106 14.35 -16.41 9.29
N ARG A 107 15.61 -16.35 9.71
CA ARG A 107 16.03 -16.51 11.12
C ARG A 107 15.65 -15.30 11.98
N ILE A 108 15.35 -14.17 11.37
CA ILE A 108 14.96 -12.93 12.04
C ILE A 108 13.49 -12.66 11.70
N GLY A 109 12.63 -12.62 12.72
CA GLY A 109 11.19 -12.39 12.57
C GLY A 109 10.85 -10.93 12.25
N VAL A 110 11.23 -10.43 11.06
CA VAL A 110 10.89 -9.10 10.58
C VAL A 110 9.81 -9.17 9.50
N PHE A 111 8.96 -8.15 9.43
CA PHE A 111 8.07 -8.00 8.28
C PHE A 111 8.89 -7.74 7.02
N VAL A 112 8.45 -8.32 5.92
CA VAL A 112 9.15 -8.25 4.65
C VAL A 112 8.28 -7.59 3.58
N THR A 113 8.93 -6.99 2.58
CA THR A 113 8.26 -6.51 1.38
C THR A 113 7.83 -7.70 0.52
N ASN A 114 6.97 -7.44 -0.46
CA ASN A 114 6.65 -8.42 -1.48
C ASN A 114 7.92 -8.95 -2.15
N THR A 115 7.87 -10.22 -2.56
CA THR A 115 8.95 -10.90 -3.27
C THR A 115 9.43 -10.07 -4.45
N LYS A 116 10.74 -9.89 -4.53
CA LYS A 116 11.43 -9.25 -5.65
C LYS A 116 12.04 -10.33 -6.52
N GLN A 117 12.05 -10.06 -7.81
CA GLN A 117 12.70 -10.91 -8.80
C GLN A 117 13.80 -10.10 -9.48
N HIS A 118 15.00 -10.63 -9.46
CA HIS A 118 16.13 -10.09 -10.20
C HIS A 118 16.35 -10.95 -11.44
N ILE A 119 16.30 -10.31 -12.59
CA ILE A 119 16.57 -10.93 -13.89
C ILE A 119 17.84 -10.27 -14.43
N SER A 120 18.85 -11.06 -14.68
CA SER A 120 20.13 -10.63 -15.24
C SER A 120 20.40 -11.39 -16.53
N THR A 121 21.08 -10.75 -17.47
CA THR A 121 21.60 -11.41 -18.68
C THR A 121 22.82 -12.25 -18.39
N ASP A 122 23.46 -12.07 -17.24
CA ASP A 122 24.69 -12.75 -16.84
C ASP A 122 24.43 -14.05 -16.06
N GLU A 123 23.17 -14.28 -15.66
CA GLU A 123 22.76 -15.47 -14.91
C GLU A 123 21.57 -16.16 -15.61
N ASP A 124 21.67 -17.47 -15.79
CA ASP A 124 20.61 -18.28 -16.42
C ASP A 124 19.40 -18.56 -15.52
N ARG A 125 19.24 -17.80 -14.45
CA ARG A 125 18.15 -17.98 -13.49
C ARG A 125 17.59 -16.68 -12.96
N ILE A 126 16.32 -16.73 -12.55
CA ILE A 126 15.69 -15.65 -11.81
C ILE A 126 16.06 -15.78 -10.33
N GLN A 127 16.69 -14.75 -9.78
CA GLN A 127 16.93 -14.67 -8.34
C GLN A 127 15.72 -14.10 -7.63
N ILE A 128 15.24 -14.80 -6.62
CA ILE A 128 14.10 -14.37 -5.80
C ILE A 128 14.61 -13.98 -4.42
N TYR A 129 14.24 -12.79 -3.96
CA TYR A 129 14.59 -12.30 -2.63
C TYR A 129 13.49 -11.42 -2.06
N THR A 130 13.48 -11.27 -0.74
CA THR A 130 12.60 -10.35 -0.02
C THR A 130 13.42 -9.35 0.75
N LEU A 131 12.88 -8.16 0.94
CA LEU A 131 13.54 -7.09 1.67
C LEU A 131 12.89 -6.88 3.03
N ALA A 132 13.71 -6.67 4.05
CA ALA A 132 13.24 -6.37 5.39
C ALA A 132 12.58 -4.98 5.43
N ASN A 133 11.36 -4.91 5.99
CA ASN A 133 10.71 -3.63 6.27
C ASN A 133 11.40 -2.98 7.46
N ARG A 134 11.91 -1.77 7.26
CA ARG A 134 12.56 -0.98 8.30
C ARG A 134 12.39 0.51 8.03
N TRP A 135 12.45 1.29 9.08
CA TRP A 135 12.52 2.74 8.96
C TRP A 135 13.87 3.16 8.36
N ARG A 136 13.86 4.22 7.57
CA ARG A 136 15.07 4.88 7.09
C ARG A 136 15.57 5.82 8.20
N VAL A 137 16.35 5.28 9.11
CA VAL A 137 16.97 6.03 10.21
C VAL A 137 18.44 6.21 9.88
N GLU A 138 18.77 7.36 9.30
CA GLU A 138 20.14 7.76 8.95
C GLU A 138 20.58 8.86 9.91
N PRO A 139 21.77 8.77 10.53
CA PRO A 139 22.23 9.77 11.47
C PRO A 139 22.52 11.11 10.77
N LYS A 140 22.12 12.22 11.38
CA LYS A 140 22.37 13.57 10.88
C LYS A 140 23.85 13.92 10.90
N ASP A 141 24.56 13.45 11.92
CA ASP A 141 26.02 13.54 12.06
C ASP A 141 26.60 12.11 12.09
N VAL A 142 27.15 11.70 10.95
CA VAL A 142 27.71 10.35 10.79
C VAL A 142 28.96 10.13 11.64
N GLU A 143 29.80 11.18 11.80
CA GLU A 143 31.05 11.06 12.55
C GLU A 143 30.78 10.99 14.06
N ALA A 144 29.86 11.77 14.58
CA ALA A 144 29.43 11.66 15.97
C ALA A 144 28.82 10.27 16.24
N TYR A 145 27.99 9.76 15.32
CA TYR A 145 27.40 8.42 15.41
C TYR A 145 28.47 7.32 15.44
N LYS A 146 29.52 7.42 14.60
CA LYS A 146 30.65 6.47 14.60
C LYS A 146 31.43 6.47 15.91
N ARG A 147 31.50 7.62 16.60
CA ARG A 147 32.07 7.72 17.93
C ARG A 147 31.22 7.16 19.05
N GLY A 148 29.99 6.70 18.73
CA GLY A 148 29.04 6.15 19.70
C GLY A 148 28.18 7.20 20.39
N GLU A 149 28.15 8.43 19.88
CA GLU A 149 27.31 9.51 20.41
C GLU A 149 25.84 9.32 19.97
N LEU A 150 24.89 9.76 20.80
CA LEU A 150 23.49 9.78 20.45
C LEU A 150 23.23 10.93 19.46
N VAL A 151 22.79 10.62 18.25
CA VAL A 151 22.59 11.59 17.18
C VAL A 151 21.17 11.52 16.67
N GLU A 152 20.56 12.68 16.41
CA GLU A 152 19.26 12.77 15.77
C GLU A 152 19.31 12.22 14.33
N PRO A 153 18.23 11.56 13.85
CA PRO A 153 18.16 11.15 12.47
C PRO A 153 17.92 12.34 11.54
N VAL A 154 18.35 12.20 10.27
CA VAL A 154 18.06 13.18 9.22
C VAL A 154 16.56 13.39 9.06
N LYS A 155 15.80 12.29 9.09
CA LYS A 155 14.34 12.30 9.04
C LYS A 155 13.79 11.52 10.24
N PRO A 156 13.17 12.22 11.21
CA PRO A 156 12.61 11.55 12.37
C PRO A 156 11.42 10.67 12.00
N ILE A 157 11.14 9.66 12.82
CA ILE A 157 9.91 8.89 12.74
C ILE A 157 8.79 9.73 13.36
N VAL A 158 7.81 10.12 12.54
CA VAL A 158 6.71 10.99 12.97
C VAL A 158 5.40 10.22 12.94
N PHE A 159 4.65 10.29 14.04
CA PHE A 159 3.29 9.77 14.13
C PHE A 159 2.32 10.93 14.27
N TYR A 160 1.24 10.87 13.51
CA TYR A 160 0.16 11.83 13.60
C TYR A 160 -1.01 11.22 14.40
N VAL A 161 -1.52 11.99 15.35
CA VAL A 161 -2.70 11.61 16.11
C VAL A 161 -3.90 12.29 15.46
N ASP A 162 -4.88 11.51 15.03
CA ASP A 162 -6.11 11.98 14.41
C ASP A 162 -6.91 12.88 15.36
N ASP A 163 -7.62 13.87 14.80
CA ASP A 163 -8.44 14.78 15.60
C ASP A 163 -9.61 14.07 16.29
N ALA A 164 -10.12 13.01 15.70
CA ALA A 164 -11.15 12.15 16.28
C ALA A 164 -10.64 11.24 17.41
N PHE A 165 -9.33 11.19 17.65
CA PHE A 165 -8.76 10.42 18.76
C PHE A 165 -9.25 10.97 20.10
N PRO A 166 -9.70 10.11 21.05
CA PRO A 166 -10.26 10.58 22.31
C PRO A 166 -9.31 11.51 23.08
N ALA A 167 -9.80 12.68 23.47
CA ALA A 167 -8.98 13.75 24.06
C ALA A 167 -8.21 13.28 25.31
N MET A 168 -8.83 12.42 26.12
CA MET A 168 -8.23 11.87 27.34
C MET A 168 -6.95 11.06 27.11
N TRP A 169 -6.76 10.51 25.90
CA TRP A 169 -5.59 9.70 25.55
C TRP A 169 -4.54 10.45 24.72
N LYS A 170 -4.85 11.68 24.25
CA LYS A 170 -3.92 12.45 23.41
C LYS A 170 -2.60 12.76 24.13
N GLU A 171 -2.66 13.18 25.38
CA GLU A 171 -1.47 13.51 26.19
C GLU A 171 -0.62 12.28 26.53
N PRO A 172 -1.18 11.14 26.97
CA PRO A 172 -0.40 9.92 27.18
C PRO A 172 0.30 9.41 25.93
N VAL A 173 -0.31 9.56 24.73
CA VAL A 173 0.27 9.07 23.47
C VAL A 173 1.36 10.01 22.94
N ARG A 174 1.36 11.31 23.31
CA ARG A 174 2.39 12.28 22.89
C ARG A 174 3.68 12.20 23.71
N LYS A 175 3.67 11.53 24.85
CA LYS A 175 4.83 11.30 25.72
C LYS A 175 5.61 10.06 25.31
#